data_2d3376196ff6241a9c7b36e0b88a1c43
#
_entry.id   2d3376196ff6241a9c7b36e0b88a1c43
#
_cell.length_a   1.000
_cell.length_b   1.000
_cell.length_c   1.000
_cell.angle_alpha   90.00
_cell.angle_beta   90.00
_cell.angle_gamma   90.00
#
_symmetry.space_group_name_H-M   'P 1'
#
loop_
_entity.id
_entity.type
_entity.pdbx_description
1 polymer ?
#
loop_
_entity_poly.entity_id
_entity_poly.type
_entity_poly.pdbx_seq_one_letter_code
_entity_poly.pdbx_strand_id
1 'polypeptide(L)'
;MDWLLDVFATWLYGLKVIAITLAVIMFISGLDDFFIDVVYWVRRIKRKLSVYRRYPRMSYRELYKPDEKPLAIMVPAWNETGVIGNMAELAATTLDDENYHIFVGTYPNDPDTQRDVDEVCARFPNVHKVVCARPGPTSKADCLNNVLDAITQFCLLYTSPSPRD
;
A
#
# COMPACT_ATOMS: atom_id res chain seq x y z
N MET A 1 58.11 1.96 -32.07
CA MET A 1 57.25 2.87 -31.28
C MET A 1 55.83 2.93 -31.82
N ASP A 2 55.66 2.54 -33.09
CA ASP A 2 54.38 2.59 -33.83
C ASP A 2 53.35 1.56 -33.36
N TRP A 3 53.78 0.35 -32.95
CA TRP A 3 52.89 -0.67 -32.45
C TRP A 3 52.14 -0.29 -31.15
N LEU A 4 52.78 0.51 -30.27
CA LEU A 4 52.14 1.02 -29.07
C LEU A 4 51.03 2.02 -29.40
N LEU A 5 51.23 2.84 -30.43
CA LEU A 5 50.22 3.76 -30.94
C LEU A 5 49.06 3.03 -31.58
N ASP A 6 49.30 1.95 -32.30
CA ASP A 6 48.26 1.11 -32.90
C ASP A 6 47.44 0.39 -31.87
N VAL A 7 48.08 -0.18 -30.82
CA VAL A 7 47.40 -0.81 -29.71
C VAL A 7 46.53 0.21 -28.95
N PHE A 8 47.06 1.39 -28.68
CA PHE A 8 46.32 2.44 -28.00
C PHE A 8 45.14 2.97 -28.83
N ALA A 9 45.34 3.14 -30.15
CA ALA A 9 44.28 3.53 -31.08
C ALA A 9 43.16 2.47 -31.12
N THR A 10 43.53 1.18 -31.20
CA THR A 10 42.56 0.07 -31.19
C THR A 10 41.77 0.03 -29.89
N TRP A 11 42.45 0.24 -28.76
CA TRP A 11 41.79 0.32 -27.43
C TRP A 11 40.80 1.47 -27.32
N LEU A 12 41.20 2.68 -27.78
CA LEU A 12 40.31 3.84 -27.84
C LEU A 12 39.10 3.60 -28.76
N TYR A 13 39.30 2.92 -29.88
CA TYR A 13 38.22 2.57 -30.79
C TYR A 13 37.23 1.58 -30.10
N GLY A 14 37.73 0.59 -29.37
CA GLY A 14 36.91 -0.32 -28.58
C GLY A 14 36.07 0.40 -27.53
N LEU A 15 36.69 1.33 -26.76
CA LEU A 15 35.97 2.17 -25.78
C LEU A 15 34.89 3.04 -26.45
N LYS A 16 35.18 3.62 -27.63
CA LYS A 16 34.21 4.41 -28.37
C LYS A 16 32.98 3.58 -28.78
N VAL A 17 33.21 2.37 -29.29
CA VAL A 17 32.09 1.44 -29.63
C VAL A 17 31.25 1.09 -28.44
N ILE A 18 31.88 0.76 -27.32
CA ILE A 18 31.16 0.46 -26.05
C ILE A 18 30.35 1.68 -25.59
N ALA A 19 30.95 2.87 -25.59
CA ALA A 19 30.28 4.10 -25.19
C ALA A 19 29.05 4.41 -26.06
N ILE A 20 29.16 4.24 -27.37
CA ILE A 20 28.04 4.46 -28.29
C ILE A 20 26.95 3.43 -28.06
N THR A 21 27.30 2.15 -27.86
CA THR A 21 26.34 1.10 -27.60
C THR A 21 25.56 1.37 -26.30
N LEU A 22 26.25 1.73 -25.20
CA LEU A 22 25.63 2.13 -23.95
C LEU A 22 24.74 3.35 -24.09
N ALA A 23 25.19 4.37 -24.85
CA ALA A 23 24.37 5.55 -25.09
C ALA A 23 23.06 5.23 -25.82
N VAL A 24 23.12 4.33 -26.82
CA VAL A 24 21.91 3.87 -27.53
C VAL A 24 20.96 3.11 -26.61
N ILE A 25 21.49 2.21 -25.79
CA ILE A 25 20.66 1.47 -24.81
C ILE A 25 19.98 2.44 -23.82
N MET A 26 20.75 3.39 -23.28
CA MET A 26 20.20 4.40 -22.35
C MET A 26 19.18 5.31 -23.05
N PHE A 27 19.40 5.66 -24.30
CA PHE A 27 18.45 6.46 -25.07
C PHE A 27 17.12 5.73 -25.28
N ILE A 28 17.17 4.44 -25.64
CA ILE A 28 15.96 3.61 -25.82
C ILE A 28 15.19 3.50 -24.49
N SER A 29 15.91 3.24 -23.39
CA SER A 29 15.31 3.20 -22.05
C SER A 29 14.68 4.54 -21.66
N GLY A 30 15.35 5.65 -21.96
CA GLY A 30 14.82 6.99 -21.69
C GLY A 30 13.59 7.38 -22.52
N LEU A 31 13.38 6.75 -23.68
CA LEU A 31 12.16 6.96 -24.47
C LEU A 31 10.91 6.44 -23.77
N ASP A 32 11.02 5.34 -23.03
CA ASP A 32 9.90 4.79 -22.24
C ASP A 32 9.50 5.76 -21.12
N ASP A 33 10.46 6.25 -20.36
CA ASP A 33 10.24 7.27 -19.33
C ASP A 33 9.63 8.55 -19.91
N PHE A 34 10.15 9.01 -21.06
CA PHE A 34 9.60 10.18 -21.75
C PHE A 34 8.15 9.97 -22.19
N PHE A 35 7.80 8.77 -22.65
CA PHE A 35 6.42 8.44 -23.01
C PHE A 35 5.49 8.53 -21.81
N ILE A 36 5.91 8.00 -20.65
CA ILE A 36 5.16 8.09 -19.40
C ILE A 36 4.93 9.55 -18.99
N ASP A 37 5.95 10.39 -19.10
CA ASP A 37 5.88 11.83 -18.82
C ASP A 37 4.89 12.54 -19.75
N VAL A 38 4.92 12.26 -21.04
CA VAL A 38 3.96 12.82 -22.00
C VAL A 38 2.54 12.42 -21.65
N VAL A 39 2.28 11.14 -21.37
CA VAL A 39 0.95 10.66 -20.95
C VAL A 39 0.49 11.33 -19.65
N TYR A 40 1.39 11.49 -18.68
CA TYR A 40 1.11 12.22 -17.44
C TYR A 40 0.69 13.66 -17.70
N TRP A 41 1.45 14.40 -18.49
CA TRP A 41 1.17 15.80 -18.81
C TRP A 41 -0.14 15.97 -19.60
N VAL A 42 -0.38 15.10 -20.59
CA VAL A 42 -1.63 15.11 -21.36
C VAL A 42 -2.83 14.87 -20.42
N ARG A 43 -2.76 13.87 -19.54
CA ARG A 43 -3.81 13.60 -18.55
C ARG A 43 -3.99 14.76 -17.58
N ARG A 44 -2.91 15.37 -17.12
CA ARG A 44 -2.94 16.51 -16.20
C ARG A 44 -3.60 17.72 -16.84
N ILE A 45 -3.24 18.04 -18.08
CA ILE A 45 -3.85 19.13 -18.84
C ILE A 45 -5.33 18.83 -19.09
N LYS A 46 -5.68 17.63 -19.53
CA LYS A 46 -7.06 17.20 -19.73
C LYS A 46 -7.89 17.33 -18.44
N ARG A 47 -7.37 16.92 -17.30
CA ARG A 47 -8.03 17.10 -16.01
C ARG A 47 -8.22 18.58 -15.65
N LYS A 48 -7.20 19.40 -15.89
CA LYS A 48 -7.26 20.85 -15.63
C LYS A 48 -8.35 21.53 -16.46
N LEU A 49 -8.50 21.12 -17.72
CA LEU A 49 -9.47 21.73 -18.64
C LEU A 49 -10.90 21.19 -18.49
N SER A 50 -11.07 19.93 -18.08
CA SER A 50 -12.40 19.30 -17.98
C SER A 50 -12.89 19.19 -16.53
N VAL A 51 -12.16 18.51 -15.66
CA VAL A 51 -12.60 18.16 -14.30
C VAL A 51 -12.51 19.37 -13.36
N TYR A 52 -11.32 20.00 -13.31
CA TYR A 52 -11.12 21.13 -12.37
C TYR A 52 -11.79 22.44 -12.79
N ARG A 53 -12.32 22.48 -14.01
CA ARG A 53 -13.19 23.58 -14.44
C ARG A 53 -14.62 23.40 -13.92
N ARG A 54 -15.04 22.14 -13.70
CA ARG A 54 -16.40 21.81 -13.22
C ARG A 54 -16.43 21.56 -11.70
N TYR A 55 -15.36 21.03 -11.14
CA TYR A 55 -15.24 20.70 -9.72
C TYR A 55 -14.01 21.42 -9.15
N PRO A 56 -14.18 22.29 -8.15
CA PRO A 56 -13.04 22.91 -7.46
C PRO A 56 -12.18 21.82 -6.82
N ARG A 57 -10.88 22.09 -6.69
CA ARG A 57 -10.01 21.19 -5.93
C ARG A 57 -10.43 21.20 -4.47
N MET A 58 -10.57 20.03 -3.89
CA MET A 58 -10.79 19.88 -2.46
C MET A 58 -9.67 20.59 -1.70
N SER A 59 -10.04 21.44 -0.78
CA SER A 59 -9.09 22.15 0.09
C SER A 59 -8.78 21.31 1.32
N TYR A 60 -7.64 21.58 1.97
CA TYR A 60 -7.25 20.89 3.21
C TYR A 60 -8.33 21.02 4.31
N ARG A 61 -9.04 22.16 4.36
CA ARG A 61 -10.14 22.39 5.30
C ARG A 61 -11.38 21.52 5.05
N GLU A 62 -11.58 21.10 3.81
CA GLU A 62 -12.71 20.23 3.46
C GLU A 62 -12.46 18.76 3.80
N LEU A 63 -11.18 18.37 4.01
CA LEU A 63 -10.79 17.05 4.47
C LEU A 63 -11.04 16.85 5.97
N TYR A 64 -11.01 17.92 6.76
CA TYR A 64 -11.30 17.90 8.21
C TYR A 64 -12.76 18.24 8.51
N LYS A 65 -13.70 17.69 7.74
CA LYS A 65 -15.12 17.83 8.09
C LYS A 65 -15.47 16.86 9.22
N PRO A 66 -16.30 17.31 10.19
CA PRO A 66 -16.63 16.52 11.39
C PRO A 66 -17.52 15.30 11.16
N ASP A 67 -17.99 15.05 9.93
CA ASP A 67 -18.80 13.88 9.56
C ASP A 67 -17.94 12.81 8.85
N GLU A 68 -16.99 12.24 9.55
CA GLU A 68 -16.21 11.12 9.04
C GLU A 68 -17.02 9.83 9.11
N LYS A 69 -17.04 9.10 8.01
CA LYS A 69 -17.74 7.81 7.96
C LYS A 69 -16.89 6.75 8.67
N PRO A 70 -17.54 5.74 9.28
CA PRO A 70 -16.80 4.64 9.88
C PRO A 70 -15.79 4.01 8.92
N LEU A 71 -14.56 3.85 9.37
CA LEU A 71 -13.45 3.30 8.59
C LEU A 71 -13.04 1.94 9.15
N ALA A 72 -12.98 0.91 8.30
CA ALA A 72 -12.42 -0.38 8.65
C ALA A 72 -11.05 -0.55 7.99
N ILE A 73 -10.01 -0.71 8.80
CA ILE A 73 -8.63 -0.94 8.35
C ILE A 73 -8.35 -2.43 8.41
N MET A 74 -8.03 -3.04 7.27
CA MET A 74 -7.75 -4.47 7.17
C MET A 74 -6.25 -4.73 7.08
N VAL A 75 -5.72 -5.51 8.02
CA VAL A 75 -4.30 -5.82 8.12
C VAL A 75 -4.11 -7.34 8.09
N PRO A 76 -3.61 -7.92 7.01
CA PRO A 76 -3.23 -9.33 6.99
C PRO A 76 -1.86 -9.51 7.61
N ALA A 77 -1.71 -10.41 8.58
CA ALA A 77 -0.46 -10.71 9.28
C ALA A 77 -0.12 -12.21 9.22
N TRP A 78 1.10 -12.53 8.82
CA TRP A 78 1.65 -13.88 8.83
C TRP A 78 3.11 -13.86 9.28
N ASN A 79 3.41 -14.52 10.39
CA ASN A 79 4.75 -14.60 10.99
C ASN A 79 5.38 -13.21 11.22
N GLU A 80 4.58 -12.29 11.77
CA GLU A 80 4.97 -10.89 12.04
C GLU A 80 5.11 -10.59 13.53
N THR A 81 5.54 -11.58 14.30
CA THR A 81 5.81 -11.44 15.74
C THR A 81 6.77 -10.29 16.04
N GLY A 82 6.45 -9.46 17.02
CA GLY A 82 7.21 -8.28 17.42
C GLY A 82 7.02 -7.06 16.51
N VAL A 83 6.38 -7.20 15.35
CA VAL A 83 6.12 -6.11 14.40
C VAL A 83 4.66 -5.71 14.40
N ILE A 84 3.77 -6.70 14.29
CA ILE A 84 2.33 -6.45 14.13
C ILE A 84 1.71 -5.75 15.36
N GLY A 85 2.13 -6.13 16.57
CA GLY A 85 1.68 -5.48 17.79
C GLY A 85 2.04 -4.01 17.83
N ASN A 86 3.32 -3.68 17.58
CA ASN A 86 3.80 -2.32 17.54
C ASN A 86 3.11 -1.47 16.44
N MET A 87 2.87 -2.06 15.27
CA MET A 87 2.20 -1.37 14.16
C MET A 87 0.74 -1.06 14.51
N ALA A 88 0.00 -2.05 15.07
CA ALA A 88 -1.38 -1.87 15.45
C ALA A 88 -1.53 -0.85 16.58
N GLU A 89 -0.63 -0.87 17.59
CA GLU A 89 -0.57 0.12 18.65
C GLU A 89 -0.26 1.52 18.13
N LEU A 90 0.74 1.64 17.24
CA LEU A 90 1.07 2.93 16.62
C LEU A 90 -0.13 3.47 15.81
N ALA A 91 -0.79 2.63 15.02
CA ALA A 91 -1.98 3.04 14.28
C ALA A 91 -3.12 3.49 15.22
N ALA A 92 -3.38 2.73 16.29
CA ALA A 92 -4.41 3.04 17.26
C ALA A 92 -4.14 4.33 18.09
N THR A 93 -2.89 4.78 18.15
CA THR A 93 -2.50 5.97 18.92
C THR A 93 -2.26 7.22 18.07
N THR A 94 -2.04 7.06 16.75
CA THR A 94 -1.67 8.18 15.86
C THR A 94 -2.74 8.59 14.87
N LEU A 95 -3.77 7.77 14.66
CA LEU A 95 -4.89 8.15 13.79
C LEU A 95 -5.77 9.17 14.51
N ASP A 96 -5.98 10.31 13.86
CA ASP A 96 -6.80 11.42 14.39
C ASP A 96 -8.32 11.19 14.25
N ASP A 97 -8.74 10.09 13.60
CA ASP A 97 -10.14 9.71 13.44
C ASP A 97 -10.62 8.96 14.68
N GLU A 98 -11.79 9.31 15.19
CA GLU A 98 -12.42 8.62 16.34
C GLU A 98 -13.29 7.43 15.91
N ASN A 99 -13.67 7.36 14.63
CA ASN A 99 -14.64 6.39 14.13
C ASN A 99 -13.98 5.34 13.19
N TYR A 100 -12.97 4.65 13.71
CA TYR A 100 -12.30 3.59 12.95
C TYR A 100 -12.14 2.31 13.78
N HIS A 101 -12.04 1.20 13.04
CA HIS A 101 -11.74 -0.13 13.59
C HIS A 101 -10.61 -0.78 12.79
N ILE A 102 -9.65 -1.38 13.48
CA ILE A 102 -8.54 -2.11 12.88
C ILE A 102 -8.81 -3.60 13.01
N PHE A 103 -8.89 -4.33 11.91
CA PHE A 103 -9.08 -5.77 11.88
C PHE A 103 -7.80 -6.45 11.43
N VAL A 104 -7.18 -7.21 12.32
CA VAL A 104 -5.92 -7.91 12.05
C VAL A 104 -6.22 -9.37 11.75
N GLY A 105 -6.00 -9.78 10.50
CA GLY A 105 -6.14 -11.17 10.06
C GLY A 105 -4.90 -11.97 10.43
N THR A 106 -5.07 -13.00 11.23
CA THR A 106 -4.03 -13.93 11.70
C THR A 106 -4.36 -15.36 11.28
N TYR A 107 -3.42 -16.28 11.44
CA TYR A 107 -3.60 -17.67 11.06
C TYR A 107 -3.57 -18.63 12.25
N PRO A 108 -4.36 -19.74 12.21
CA PRO A 108 -4.45 -20.67 13.33
C PRO A 108 -3.13 -21.38 13.67
N ASN A 109 -2.20 -21.48 12.70
CA ASN A 109 -0.88 -22.07 12.86
C ASN A 109 0.24 -21.04 13.13
N ASP A 110 -0.12 -19.81 13.54
CA ASP A 110 0.82 -18.74 13.91
C ASP A 110 0.45 -18.16 15.30
N PRO A 111 0.70 -18.93 16.39
CA PRO A 111 0.29 -18.55 17.73
C PRO A 111 1.06 -17.35 18.29
N ASP A 112 2.28 -17.10 17.80
CA ASP A 112 3.11 -16.00 18.32
C ASP A 112 2.60 -14.65 17.79
N THR A 113 2.29 -14.54 16.49
CA THR A 113 1.62 -13.36 15.92
C THR A 113 0.26 -13.14 16.55
N GLN A 114 -0.53 -14.21 16.81
CA GLN A 114 -1.82 -14.10 17.45
C GLN A 114 -1.72 -13.53 18.88
N ARG A 115 -0.71 -13.94 19.65
CA ARG A 115 -0.48 -13.44 21.01
C ARG A 115 -0.19 -11.94 21.01
N ASP A 116 0.68 -11.47 20.11
CA ASP A 116 0.99 -10.05 19.98
C ASP A 116 -0.26 -9.22 19.64
N VAL A 117 -1.13 -9.74 18.77
CA VAL A 117 -2.40 -9.09 18.44
C VAL A 117 -3.37 -9.11 19.63
N ASP A 118 -3.44 -10.20 20.39
CA ASP A 118 -4.28 -10.30 21.60
C ASP A 118 -3.88 -9.27 22.65
N GLU A 119 -2.58 -9.02 22.84
CA GLU A 119 -2.08 -8.01 23.77
C GLU A 119 -2.53 -6.60 23.37
N VAL A 120 -2.56 -6.29 22.08
CA VAL A 120 -3.04 -4.99 21.59
C VAL A 120 -4.56 -4.89 21.69
N CYS A 121 -5.29 -5.94 21.32
CA CYS A 121 -6.76 -5.98 21.47
C CYS A 121 -7.22 -5.78 22.91
N ALA A 122 -6.46 -6.27 23.88
CA ALA A 122 -6.76 -6.07 25.30
C ALA A 122 -6.63 -4.61 25.75
N ARG A 123 -5.80 -3.80 25.06
CA ARG A 123 -5.56 -2.38 25.39
C ARG A 123 -6.41 -1.41 24.56
N PHE A 124 -6.74 -1.79 23.34
CA PHE A 124 -7.44 -0.93 22.39
C PHE A 124 -8.73 -1.58 21.89
N PRO A 125 -9.91 -1.06 22.29
CA PRO A 125 -11.21 -1.66 21.95
C PRO A 125 -11.58 -1.55 20.46
N ASN A 126 -10.90 -0.70 19.70
CA ASN A 126 -11.06 -0.54 18.26
C ASN A 126 -10.13 -1.45 17.42
N VAL A 127 -9.33 -2.30 18.07
CA VAL A 127 -8.50 -3.31 17.41
C VAL A 127 -9.14 -4.69 17.60
N HIS A 128 -9.33 -5.41 16.50
CA HIS A 128 -10.02 -6.70 16.45
C HIS A 128 -9.14 -7.76 15.80
N LYS A 129 -8.96 -8.90 16.46
CA LYS A 129 -8.30 -10.06 15.88
C LYS A 129 -9.29 -10.89 15.07
N VAL A 130 -8.89 -11.27 13.86
CA VAL A 130 -9.61 -12.22 13.00
C VAL A 130 -8.71 -13.41 12.72
N VAL A 131 -9.14 -14.60 13.10
CA VAL A 131 -8.40 -15.83 12.78
C VAL A 131 -8.93 -16.39 11.47
N CYS A 132 -8.05 -16.52 10.46
CA CYS A 132 -8.39 -17.09 9.17
C CYS A 132 -8.86 -18.55 9.30
N ALA A 133 -9.80 -18.96 8.46
CA ALA A 133 -10.38 -20.32 8.51
C ALA A 133 -9.38 -21.42 8.16
N ARG A 134 -8.35 -21.10 7.34
CA ARG A 134 -7.32 -22.04 6.88
C ARG A 134 -5.97 -21.72 7.48
N PRO A 135 -5.13 -22.76 7.77
CA PRO A 135 -3.76 -22.53 8.19
C PRO A 135 -2.95 -21.82 7.08
N GLY A 136 -2.04 -20.94 7.52
CA GLY A 136 -1.15 -20.21 6.63
C GLY A 136 0.13 -20.98 6.26
N PRO A 137 0.92 -20.41 5.33
CA PRO A 137 0.59 -19.19 4.59
C PRO A 137 -0.44 -19.42 3.47
N THR A 138 -1.38 -18.50 3.32
CA THR A 138 -2.27 -18.42 2.16
C THR A 138 -1.98 -17.17 1.33
N SER A 139 -2.78 -16.89 0.31
CA SER A 139 -2.63 -15.62 -0.40
C SER A 139 -3.12 -14.44 0.47
N LYS A 140 -2.54 -13.26 0.29
CA LYS A 140 -3.00 -12.04 0.95
C LYS A 140 -4.48 -11.79 0.72
N ALA A 141 -4.99 -12.09 -0.48
CA ALA A 141 -6.41 -11.95 -0.82
C ALA A 141 -7.31 -12.89 0.01
N ASP A 142 -6.86 -14.12 0.29
CA ASP A 142 -7.59 -15.07 1.11
C ASP A 142 -7.74 -14.56 2.55
N CYS A 143 -6.67 -14.07 3.14
CA CYS A 143 -6.73 -13.46 4.47
C CYS A 143 -7.66 -12.23 4.50
N LEU A 144 -7.52 -11.33 3.52
CA LEU A 144 -8.38 -10.15 3.42
C LEU A 144 -9.86 -10.50 3.24
N ASN A 145 -10.21 -11.59 2.54
CA ASN A 145 -11.58 -12.06 2.43
C ASN A 145 -12.12 -12.54 3.80
N ASN A 146 -11.33 -13.29 4.58
CA ASN A 146 -11.74 -13.68 5.94
C ASN A 146 -11.97 -12.45 6.84
N VAL A 147 -11.10 -11.43 6.71
CA VAL A 147 -11.25 -10.16 7.43
C VAL A 147 -12.52 -9.42 6.99
N LEU A 148 -12.81 -9.38 5.68
CA LEU A 148 -14.01 -8.74 5.14
C LEU A 148 -15.29 -9.40 5.63
N ASP A 149 -15.31 -10.74 5.71
CA ASP A 149 -16.44 -11.49 6.28
C ASP A 149 -16.66 -11.14 7.76
N ALA A 150 -15.57 -11.03 8.52
CA ALA A 150 -15.63 -10.62 9.93
C ALA A 150 -16.14 -9.17 10.09
N ILE A 151 -15.71 -8.24 9.25
CA ILE A 151 -16.21 -6.85 9.22
C ILE A 151 -17.70 -6.84 8.90
N THR A 152 -18.14 -7.63 7.93
CA THR A 152 -19.55 -7.72 7.56
C THR A 152 -20.40 -8.20 8.72
N GLN A 153 -19.96 -9.22 9.45
CA GLN A 153 -20.64 -9.70 10.67
C GLN A 153 -20.65 -8.63 11.76
N PHE A 154 -19.53 -7.94 11.98
CA PHE A 154 -19.42 -6.85 12.94
C PHE A 154 -20.40 -5.72 12.61
N CYS A 155 -20.47 -5.26 11.37
CA CYS A 155 -21.41 -4.23 10.92
C CYS A 155 -22.86 -4.67 11.09
N LEU A 156 -23.21 -5.92 10.78
CA LEU A 156 -24.57 -6.45 10.96
C LEU A 156 -25.00 -6.50 12.43
N LEU A 157 -24.09 -6.79 13.35
CA LEU A 157 -24.37 -6.75 14.79
C LEU A 157 -24.69 -5.34 15.29
N TYR A 158 -24.05 -4.31 14.72
CA TYR A 158 -24.27 -2.92 15.13
C TYR A 158 -25.39 -2.20 14.35
N THR A 159 -25.74 -2.68 13.17
CA THR A 159 -26.74 -2.05 12.28
C THR A 159 -28.05 -2.82 12.18
N SER A 160 -28.13 -4.02 12.77
CA SER A 160 -29.38 -4.78 12.81
C SER A 160 -30.38 -4.05 13.71
N PRO A 161 -31.53 -3.58 13.17
CA PRO A 161 -32.60 -3.08 14.03
C PRO A 161 -33.00 -4.18 14.97
N SER A 162 -33.12 -3.83 16.27
CA SER A 162 -33.63 -4.76 17.27
C SER A 162 -34.96 -5.37 16.78
N PRO A 163 -35.17 -6.68 16.85
CA PRO A 163 -36.44 -7.30 16.42
C PRO A 163 -37.65 -6.97 17.30
N ARG A 164 -37.61 -5.80 17.94
CA ARG A 164 -38.63 -5.35 18.91
C ARG A 164 -39.06 -3.89 18.70
N ASP A 165 -39.16 -3.43 17.48
CA ASP A 165 -39.91 -2.19 17.18
C ASP A 165 -40.90 -2.44 16.06
#